data_f5b0a1ae74c00f1222e8f0cc0a9ac05a
#
_entry.id   f5b0a1ae74c00f1222e8f0cc0a9ac05a
#
_cell.length_a   1.000
_cell.length_b   1.000
_cell.length_c   1.000
_cell.angle_alpha   90.00
_cell.angle_beta   90.00
_cell.angle_gamma   90.00
#
_symmetry.space_group_name_H-M   'P 1'
#
loop_
_entity.id
_entity.type
_entity.pdbx_description
1 polymer ?
#
loop_
_entity_poly.entity_id
_entity_poly.type
_entity_poly.pdbx_seq_one_letter_code
_entity_poly.pdbx_strand_id
1 'polypeptide(L)' 'MIDYSPFWETLKNSSETTYTLINKCHISSATIDKLRKNKPMNTTTLNDLCRILNCPLGNVAQYVPSETDQPL' A
#
# COMPACT_ATOMS: atom_id res chain seq x y z
N MET A 1 12.74 6.88 1.14
CA MET A 1 11.81 6.02 1.89
C MET A 1 10.55 5.79 1.07
N ILE A 2 10.05 4.57 1.07
CA ILE A 2 8.77 4.29 0.41
C ILE A 2 7.64 4.63 1.37
N ASP A 3 6.69 5.39 0.89
CA ASP A 3 5.56 5.89 1.65
C ASP A 3 4.25 5.42 1.00
N TYR A 4 3.31 4.93 1.80
CA TYR A 4 2.04 4.38 1.31
C TYR A 4 0.86 5.35 1.49
N SER A 5 1.12 6.63 1.69
CA SER A 5 0.03 7.63 1.76
C SER A 5 -0.87 7.59 0.53
N PRO A 6 -0.35 7.40 -0.70
CA PRO A 6 -1.23 7.27 -1.87
C PRO A 6 -2.22 6.12 -1.76
N PHE A 7 -1.83 5.00 -1.15
CA PHE A 7 -2.75 3.86 -0.94
C PHE A 7 -3.98 4.28 -0.15
N TRP A 8 -3.77 5.01 0.96
CA TRP A 8 -4.88 5.39 1.85
C TRP A 8 -5.83 6.36 1.15
N GLU A 9 -5.30 7.27 0.35
CA GLU A 9 -6.13 8.20 -0.42
C GLU A 9 -6.92 7.45 -1.51
N THR A 10 -6.27 6.52 -2.20
CA THR A 10 -6.93 5.71 -3.22
C THR A 10 -8.03 4.83 -2.60
N LEU A 11 -7.75 4.22 -1.45
CA LEU A 11 -8.72 3.40 -0.73
C LEU A 11 -9.93 4.24 -0.32
N LYS A 12 -9.71 5.43 0.21
CA LYS A 12 -10.75 6.36 0.63
C LYS A 12 -11.70 6.70 -0.52
N ASN A 13 -11.17 6.83 -1.73
CA ASN A 13 -11.93 7.18 -2.92
C ASN A 13 -12.48 5.95 -3.66
N SER A 14 -12.25 4.75 -3.15
CA SER A 14 -12.74 3.51 -3.73
C SER A 14 -14.00 3.03 -3.01
N SER A 15 -14.59 1.95 -3.52
CA SER A 15 -15.70 1.27 -2.84
C SER A 15 -15.20 0.28 -1.77
N GLU A 16 -13.88 0.11 -1.63
CA GLU A 16 -13.29 -0.83 -0.70
C GLU A 16 -12.93 -0.18 0.64
N THR A 17 -12.81 -1.00 1.67
CA THR A 17 -12.33 -0.61 3.00
C THR A 17 -11.27 -1.62 3.45
N THR A 18 -10.57 -1.34 4.55
CA THR A 18 -9.64 -2.33 5.11
C THR A 18 -10.37 -3.63 5.46
N TYR A 19 -11.61 -3.54 5.93
CA TYR A 19 -12.43 -4.71 6.22
C TYR A 19 -12.65 -5.56 4.96
N THR A 20 -13.06 -4.95 3.84
CA THR A 20 -13.30 -5.70 2.61
C THR A 20 -12.01 -6.25 2.01
N LEU A 21 -10.91 -5.52 2.12
CA LEU A 21 -9.61 -6.02 1.67
C LEU A 21 -9.22 -7.31 2.41
N ILE A 22 -9.44 -7.35 3.71
CA ILE A 22 -9.11 -8.53 4.53
C ILE A 22 -10.09 -9.67 4.25
N ASN A 23 -11.37 -9.39 4.24
CA ASN A 23 -12.41 -10.44 4.25
C ASN A 23 -12.85 -10.90 2.85
N LYS A 24 -12.80 -10.03 1.84
CA LYS A 24 -13.18 -10.37 0.46
C LYS A 24 -11.98 -10.63 -0.44
N CYS A 25 -10.92 -9.84 -0.27
CA CYS A 25 -9.78 -9.87 -1.17
C CYS A 25 -8.60 -10.67 -0.62
N HIS A 26 -8.73 -11.22 0.57
CA HIS A 26 -7.73 -12.06 1.23
C HIS A 26 -6.39 -11.36 1.48
N ILE A 27 -6.42 -10.03 1.65
CA ILE A 27 -5.24 -9.28 2.08
C ILE A 27 -5.09 -9.49 3.59
N SER A 28 -3.89 -9.88 4.04
CA SER A 28 -3.67 -10.15 5.46
C SER A 28 -3.70 -8.86 6.29
N SER A 29 -4.09 -8.99 7.56
CA SER A 29 -4.02 -7.85 8.49
C SER A 29 -2.58 -7.39 8.70
N ALA A 30 -1.60 -8.30 8.57
CA ALA A 30 -0.19 -7.94 8.63
C ALA A 30 0.20 -7.01 7.47
N THR A 31 -0.34 -7.23 6.28
CA THR A 31 -0.12 -6.35 5.13
C THR A 31 -0.71 -4.96 5.39
N ILE A 32 -1.90 -4.89 5.95
CA ILE A 32 -2.53 -3.61 6.31
C ILE A 32 -1.66 -2.86 7.33
N ASP A 33 -1.11 -3.57 8.31
CA ASP A 33 -0.21 -2.98 9.30
C ASP A 33 1.07 -2.43 8.66
N LYS A 34 1.64 -3.16 7.69
CA LYS A 34 2.81 -2.68 6.94
C LYS A 34 2.50 -1.40 6.16
N LEU A 35 1.30 -1.31 5.58
CA LEU A 35 0.86 -0.10 4.89
C LEU A 35 0.74 1.09 5.83
N ARG A 36 0.27 0.87 7.06
CA ARG A 36 0.20 1.95 8.06
C ARG A 36 1.57 2.43 8.53
N LYS A 37 2.54 1.53 8.59
CA LYS A 37 3.86 1.80 9.17
C LYS A 37 4.94 2.03 8.11
N ASN A 38 4.58 2.09 6.84
CA ASN A 38 5.51 2.24 5.72
C ASN A 38 6.62 1.19 5.75
N LYS A 39 6.26 -0.05 6.06
CA LYS A 39 7.23 -1.15 6.11
C LYS A 39 7.42 -1.78 4.74
N PRO A 40 8.57 -2.44 4.49
CA PRO A 40 8.81 -3.12 3.23
C PRO A 40 7.77 -4.20 2.94
N MET A 41 7.42 -4.34 1.67
CA MET A 41 6.61 -5.46 1.20
C MET A 41 7.08 -5.85 -0.20
N ASN A 42 6.77 -7.07 -0.61
CA ASN A 42 7.20 -7.54 -1.91
C ASN A 42 6.33 -6.98 -3.04
N THR A 43 6.85 -7.03 -4.25
CA THR A 43 6.16 -6.48 -5.41
C THR A 43 4.91 -7.26 -5.78
N THR A 44 4.82 -8.55 -5.42
CA THR A 44 3.61 -9.34 -5.63
C THR A 44 2.43 -8.76 -4.84
N THR A 45 2.68 -8.36 -3.59
CA THR A 45 1.66 -7.71 -2.78
C THR A 45 1.24 -6.37 -3.36
N LEU A 46 2.22 -5.57 -3.82
CA LEU A 46 1.93 -4.29 -4.50
C LEU A 46 1.10 -4.52 -5.76
N ASN A 47 1.43 -5.55 -6.54
CA ASN A 47 0.68 -5.93 -7.72
C ASN A 47 -0.79 -6.24 -7.38
N ASP A 48 -1.01 -6.99 -6.30
CA ASP A 48 -2.36 -7.36 -5.89
C ASP A 48 -3.17 -6.14 -5.44
N LEU A 49 -2.55 -5.22 -4.73
CA LEU A 49 -3.23 -3.98 -4.31
C LEU A 49 -3.62 -3.13 -5.52
N CYS A 50 -2.72 -2.99 -6.49
CA CYS A 50 -3.01 -2.26 -7.72
C CYS A 50 -4.17 -2.90 -8.49
N ARG A 51 -4.18 -4.23 -8.59
CA ARG A 51 -5.24 -4.96 -9.28
C ARG A 51 -6.58 -4.78 -8.57
N ILE A 52 -6.61 -4.93 -7.25
CA ILE A 52 -7.84 -4.82 -6.46
C ILE A 52 -8.42 -3.41 -6.54
N LEU A 53 -7.57 -2.40 -6.43
CA LEU A 53 -8.01 -0.99 -6.47
C LEU A 53 -8.07 -0.44 -7.89
N ASN A 54 -7.67 -1.23 -8.88
CA ASN A 54 -7.66 -0.85 -10.29
C ASN A 54 -6.94 0.49 -10.50
N CYS A 55 -5.72 0.58 -10.03
CA CYS A 55 -4.94 1.81 -10.07
C CYS A 55 -3.48 1.53 -10.41
N PRO A 56 -2.73 2.52 -10.91
CA PRO A 56 -1.29 2.38 -11.13
C PRO A 56 -0.54 2.38 -9.81
N LEU A 57 0.71 1.91 -9.86
CA LEU A 57 1.57 1.77 -8.67
C LEU A 57 1.72 3.09 -7.90
N GLY A 58 1.82 4.21 -8.60
CA GLY A 58 1.94 5.52 -7.95
C GLY A 58 0.74 5.91 -7.08
N ASN A 59 -0.40 5.23 -7.25
CA ASN A 59 -1.57 5.43 -6.40
C ASN A 59 -1.58 4.49 -5.18
N VAL A 60 -0.53 3.69 -5.01
CA VAL A 60 -0.33 2.83 -3.84
C VAL A 60 0.89 3.25 -3.04
N ALA A 61 1.99 3.56 -3.73
CA ALA A 61 3.27 3.85 -3.09
C ALA A 61 4.00 4.95 -3.84
N GLN A 62 4.83 5.69 -3.10
CA GLN A 62 5.68 6.74 -3.68
C GLN A 62 7.01 6.78 -2.93
N TYR A 63 8.03 7.31 -3.59
CA TYR A 63 9.30 7.60 -2.91
C TYR A 63 9.24 8.99 -2.30
N VAL A 64 9.63 9.10 -1.04
CA VAL A 64 9.87 10.39 -0.39
C VAL A 64 11.26 10.38 0.22
N PRO A 65 12.05 11.47 0.07
CA PRO A 65 13.37 11.54 0.71
C PRO A 65 13.26 11.42 2.23
N SER A 66 14.20 10.72 2.83
CA SER A 66 14.24 10.54 4.28
C SER A 66 15.68 10.48 4.75
N GLU A 67 15.95 11.07 5.93
CA GLU A 67 17.26 11.02 6.55
C GLU A 67 17.67 9.62 6.96
N THR A 68 16.71 8.69 7.06
CA THR A 68 16.98 7.30 7.39
C THR A 68 17.41 6.46 6.18
N ASP A 69 17.33 7.02 4.97
CA ASP A 69 17.78 6.32 3.77
C ASP A 69 19.29 6.19 3.78
N GLN A 70 19.79 5.06 3.25
CA GLN A 70 21.23 4.85 3.16
C GLN A 70 21.86 5.80 2.13
N PRO A 71 23.01 6.40 2.46
CA PRO A 71 23.73 7.27 1.51
C PRO A 71 24.52 6.41 0.50
N LEU A 72 23.85 6.02 -0.55
CA LEU A 72 24.47 5.20 -1.61
C LEU A 72 25.14 6.07 -2.66
#